data_3aabd203a2cee41a4baf63e3b9310e5e
#
_entry.id   3aabd203a2cee41a4baf63e3b9310e5e
#
_cell.length_a   1.000
_cell.length_b   1.000
_cell.length_c   1.000
_cell.angle_alpha   90.00
_cell.angle_beta   90.00
_cell.angle_gamma   90.00
#
_symmetry.space_group_name_H-M   'P 1'
#
loop_
_entity.id
_entity.type
_entity.pdbx_description
1 polymer ?
#
loop_
_entity_poly.entity_id
_entity_poly.type
_entity_poly.pdbx_seq_one_letter_code
_entity_poly.pdbx_strand_id
1 'polypeptide(L)'
;LYRYFIWPLEAILLGFLIGLLTILPLRVASFVMGRLFARLGPITPWHKRAEDQMKLALPEYSKAERQIWLSEMWDNLGRTAAEFIKTRQMLNKGYIQFEGLHHLTDHDGGFVIGAHLGNWEALSMLGPCTSVKTGLIYRPLNNPYVSRLMKRRTYSADADIYEKGRQAAIAVSYTHLTLPTTVRV
;
A
#
# COMPACT_ATOMS: atom_id res chain seq x y z
N LEU A 1 -13.55 25.32 8.78
CA LEU A 1 -14.57 24.68 7.92
C LEU A 1 -14.09 23.32 7.41
N TYR A 2 -12.90 23.23 6.77
CA TYR A 2 -12.37 22.01 6.14
C TYR A 2 -12.30 20.83 7.12
N ARG A 3 -11.70 21.00 8.30
CA ARG A 3 -11.53 19.93 9.32
C ARG A 3 -12.86 19.44 9.92
N TYR A 4 -13.86 20.29 10.02
CA TYR A 4 -15.11 19.97 10.72
C TYR A 4 -16.19 19.39 9.78
N PHE A 5 -16.16 19.72 8.50
CA PHE A 5 -17.18 19.29 7.55
C PHE A 5 -16.63 18.35 6.47
N ILE A 6 -15.53 18.74 5.83
CA ILE A 6 -14.99 17.98 4.71
C ILE A 6 -14.37 16.67 5.17
N TRP A 7 -13.54 16.68 6.21
CA TRP A 7 -12.88 15.47 6.68
C TRP A 7 -13.85 14.37 7.18
N PRO A 8 -14.87 14.67 7.98
CA PRO A 8 -15.88 13.66 8.33
C PRO A 8 -16.63 13.14 7.10
N LEU A 9 -17.00 14.02 6.17
CA LEU A 9 -17.68 13.62 4.93
C LEU A 9 -16.82 12.68 4.09
N GLU A 10 -15.54 13.01 3.87
CA GLU A 10 -14.57 12.13 3.19
C GLU A 10 -14.50 10.76 3.86
N ALA A 11 -14.44 10.72 5.18
CA ALA A 11 -14.37 9.46 5.93
C ALA A 11 -15.65 8.64 5.83
N ILE A 12 -16.83 9.29 5.83
CA ILE A 12 -18.13 8.62 5.65
C ILE A 12 -18.23 8.03 4.24
N LEU A 13 -17.89 8.82 3.21
CA LEU A 13 -17.92 8.37 1.82
C LEU A 13 -16.95 7.21 1.58
N LEU A 14 -15.74 7.32 2.12
CA LEU A 14 -14.76 6.23 2.04
C LEU A 14 -15.23 5.01 2.82
N GLY A 15 -15.80 5.18 4.00
CA GLY A 15 -16.36 4.09 4.80
C GLY A 15 -17.48 3.35 4.07
N PHE A 16 -18.36 4.09 3.39
CA PHE A 16 -19.40 3.52 2.55
C PHE A 16 -18.82 2.74 1.36
N LEU A 17 -17.85 3.32 0.65
CA LEU A 17 -17.15 2.65 -0.45
C LEU A 17 -16.47 1.36 0.02
N ILE A 18 -15.76 1.41 1.15
CA ILE A 18 -15.13 0.22 1.75
C ILE A 18 -16.17 -0.83 2.09
N GLY A 19 -17.32 -0.44 2.66
CA GLY A 19 -18.43 -1.34 2.96
C GLY A 19 -18.94 -2.05 1.70
N LEU A 20 -19.19 -1.28 0.65
CA LEU A 20 -19.62 -1.80 -0.65
C LEU A 20 -18.59 -2.78 -1.24
N LEU A 21 -17.32 -2.38 -1.29
CA LEU A 21 -16.24 -3.23 -1.81
C LEU A 21 -16.06 -4.51 -0.97
N THR A 22 -16.36 -4.47 0.33
CA THR A 22 -16.26 -5.65 1.20
C THR A 22 -17.31 -6.71 0.84
N ILE A 23 -18.51 -6.30 0.44
CA ILE A 23 -19.61 -7.19 0.06
C ILE A 23 -19.36 -7.82 -1.32
N LEU A 24 -18.81 -7.07 -2.26
CA LEU A 24 -18.59 -7.54 -3.62
C LEU A 24 -17.56 -8.69 -3.67
N PRO A 25 -17.71 -9.66 -4.58
CA PRO A 25 -16.65 -10.61 -4.88
C PRO A 25 -15.35 -9.91 -5.28
N LEU A 26 -14.19 -10.45 -4.87
CA LEU A 26 -12.88 -9.83 -5.12
C LEU A 26 -12.67 -9.40 -6.58
N ARG A 27 -12.93 -10.32 -7.50
CA ARG A 27 -12.73 -10.05 -8.95
C ARG A 27 -13.61 -8.91 -9.46
N VAL A 28 -14.84 -8.81 -8.95
CA VAL A 28 -15.78 -7.73 -9.32
C VAL A 28 -15.31 -6.41 -8.72
N ALA A 29 -14.97 -6.39 -7.45
CA ALA A 29 -14.45 -5.19 -6.77
C ALA A 29 -13.20 -4.65 -7.45
N SER A 30 -12.22 -5.52 -7.72
CA SER A 30 -10.98 -5.18 -8.41
C SER A 30 -11.24 -4.65 -9.84
N PHE A 31 -12.07 -5.34 -10.63
CA PHE A 31 -12.42 -4.90 -11.98
C PHE A 31 -13.12 -3.54 -12.01
N VAL A 32 -14.15 -3.36 -11.17
CA VAL A 32 -14.93 -2.11 -11.13
C VAL A 32 -14.05 -0.93 -10.73
N MET A 33 -13.23 -1.10 -9.69
CA MET A 33 -12.32 -0.04 -9.24
C MET A 33 -11.23 0.25 -10.26
N GLY A 34 -10.68 -0.76 -10.91
CA GLY A 34 -9.73 -0.58 -12.01
C GLY A 34 -10.32 0.28 -13.13
N ARG A 35 -11.52 -0.07 -13.62
CA ARG A 35 -12.20 0.70 -14.67
C ARG A 35 -12.59 2.12 -14.22
N LEU A 36 -12.98 2.27 -12.97
CA LEU A 36 -13.29 3.59 -12.41
C LEU A 36 -12.05 4.48 -12.40
N PHE A 37 -10.94 3.98 -11.91
CA PHE A 37 -9.69 4.75 -11.88
C PHE A 37 -9.13 5.01 -13.27
N ALA A 38 -9.21 4.06 -14.21
CA ALA A 38 -8.79 4.29 -15.59
C ALA A 38 -9.60 5.40 -16.28
N ARG A 39 -10.88 5.61 -15.89
CA ARG A 39 -11.70 6.70 -16.41
C ARG A 39 -11.51 8.03 -15.68
N LEU A 40 -11.40 8.00 -14.36
CA LEU A 40 -11.32 9.21 -13.53
C LEU A 40 -9.88 9.72 -13.35
N GLY A 41 -8.90 8.83 -13.39
CA GLY A 41 -7.48 9.18 -13.25
C GLY A 41 -7.04 10.29 -14.21
N PRO A 42 -7.35 10.20 -15.51
CA PRO A 42 -6.96 11.20 -16.50
C PRO A 42 -7.47 12.63 -16.24
N ILE A 43 -8.57 12.80 -15.52
CA ILE A 43 -9.11 14.13 -15.19
C ILE A 43 -8.56 14.71 -13.89
N THR A 44 -7.70 13.97 -13.20
CA THR A 44 -7.07 14.43 -11.97
C THR A 44 -5.77 15.19 -12.24
N PRO A 45 -5.35 16.14 -11.39
CA PRO A 45 -4.06 16.81 -11.52
C PRO A 45 -2.86 15.85 -11.43
N TRP A 46 -3.05 14.66 -10.90
CA TRP A 46 -2.01 13.62 -10.78
C TRP A 46 -1.64 13.00 -12.11
N HIS A 47 -2.56 12.99 -13.10
CA HIS A 47 -2.31 12.42 -14.42
C HIS A 47 -1.18 13.13 -15.15
N LYS A 48 -1.20 14.47 -15.16
CA LYS A 48 -0.12 15.24 -15.78
C LYS A 48 1.24 14.93 -15.14
N ARG A 49 1.30 14.82 -13.82
CA ARG A 49 2.55 14.44 -13.13
C ARG A 49 3.02 13.04 -13.54
N ALA A 50 2.10 12.07 -13.65
CA ALA A 50 2.42 10.72 -14.10
C ALA A 50 2.93 10.72 -15.55
N GLU A 51 2.30 11.50 -16.44
CA GLU A 51 2.76 11.66 -17.82
C GLU A 51 4.16 12.26 -17.90
N ASP A 52 4.42 13.33 -17.14
CA ASP A 52 5.72 13.99 -17.11
C ASP A 52 6.83 13.03 -16.59
N GLN A 53 6.53 12.25 -15.52
CA GLN A 53 7.47 11.25 -14.99
C GLN A 53 7.70 10.10 -15.96
N MET A 54 6.67 9.62 -16.63
CA MET A 54 6.79 8.55 -17.61
C MET A 54 7.59 9.01 -18.85
N LYS A 55 7.39 10.26 -19.27
CA LYS A 55 8.21 10.85 -20.35
C LYS A 55 9.68 10.95 -19.97
N LEU A 56 9.98 11.25 -18.71
CA LEU A 56 11.35 11.33 -18.20
C LEU A 56 12.00 9.95 -18.09
N ALA A 57 11.26 8.97 -17.60
CA ALA A 57 11.77 7.61 -17.37
C ALA A 57 11.88 6.77 -18.66
N LEU A 58 11.03 7.04 -19.64
CA LEU A 58 10.88 6.27 -20.88
C LEU A 58 10.84 7.22 -22.09
N PRO A 59 11.93 7.97 -22.35
CA PRO A 59 11.96 8.97 -23.42
C PRO A 59 11.94 8.34 -24.82
N GLU A 60 12.41 7.10 -24.96
CA GLU A 60 12.52 6.34 -26.22
C GLU A 60 11.15 5.91 -26.78
N TYR A 61 10.12 5.88 -25.95
CA TYR A 61 8.79 5.47 -26.39
C TYR A 61 7.93 6.63 -26.86
N SER A 62 7.05 6.37 -27.81
CA SER A 62 6.13 7.36 -28.36
C SER A 62 5.11 7.86 -27.31
N LYS A 63 4.51 9.00 -27.55
CA LYS A 63 3.42 9.51 -26.71
C LYS A 63 2.24 8.55 -26.65
N ALA A 64 1.92 7.88 -27.77
CA ALA A 64 0.81 6.93 -27.85
C ALA A 64 1.04 5.71 -26.94
N GLU A 65 2.23 5.13 -26.97
CA GLU A 65 2.61 4.00 -26.10
C GLU A 65 2.54 4.39 -24.63
N ARG A 66 3.07 5.57 -24.27
CA ARG A 66 3.01 6.06 -22.89
C ARG A 66 1.58 6.28 -22.41
N GLN A 67 0.65 6.70 -23.28
CA GLN A 67 -0.76 6.86 -22.93
C GLN A 67 -1.45 5.52 -22.64
N ILE A 68 -1.10 4.45 -23.36
CA ILE A 68 -1.58 3.10 -23.05
C ILE A 68 -1.15 2.69 -21.65
N TRP A 69 0.14 2.82 -21.32
CA TRP A 69 0.66 2.46 -19.99
C TRP A 69 0.11 3.34 -18.88
N LEU A 70 -0.15 4.62 -19.12
CA LEU A 70 -0.82 5.49 -18.15
C LEU A 70 -2.25 5.01 -17.85
N SER A 71 -2.96 4.53 -18.86
CA SER A 71 -4.28 3.93 -18.66
C SER A 71 -4.20 2.64 -17.85
N GLU A 72 -3.23 1.78 -18.15
CA GLU A 72 -2.97 0.54 -17.40
C GLU A 72 -2.52 0.82 -15.97
N MET A 73 -1.69 1.83 -15.76
CA MET A 73 -1.28 2.28 -14.43
C MET A 73 -2.48 2.70 -13.58
N TRP A 74 -3.42 3.47 -14.16
CA TRP A 74 -4.63 3.87 -13.44
C TRP A 74 -5.54 2.67 -13.16
N ASP A 75 -5.72 1.74 -14.11
CA ASP A 75 -6.46 0.50 -13.89
C ASP A 75 -5.85 -0.32 -12.76
N ASN A 76 -4.52 -0.51 -12.77
CA ASN A 76 -3.80 -1.23 -11.72
C ASN A 76 -3.92 -0.55 -10.35
N LEU A 77 -3.81 0.77 -10.29
CA LEU A 77 -3.97 1.53 -9.04
C LEU A 77 -5.38 1.34 -8.45
N GLY A 78 -6.40 1.38 -9.30
CA GLY A 78 -7.78 1.13 -8.87
C GLY A 78 -7.99 -0.30 -8.37
N ARG A 79 -7.44 -1.29 -9.05
CA ARG A 79 -7.44 -2.70 -8.60
C ARG A 79 -6.78 -2.84 -7.25
N THR A 80 -5.57 -2.32 -7.12
CA THR A 80 -4.81 -2.34 -5.86
C THR A 80 -5.60 -1.71 -4.72
N ALA A 81 -6.30 -0.59 -4.95
CA ALA A 81 -7.13 0.05 -3.93
C ALA A 81 -8.29 -0.84 -3.45
N ALA A 82 -8.93 -1.61 -4.35
CA ALA A 82 -9.96 -2.56 -3.97
C ALA A 82 -9.39 -3.80 -3.26
N GLU A 83 -8.29 -4.31 -3.75
CA GLU A 83 -7.60 -5.50 -3.23
C GLU A 83 -6.98 -5.24 -1.86
N PHE A 84 -6.49 -4.03 -1.62
CA PHE A 84 -5.99 -3.59 -0.33
C PHE A 84 -6.99 -3.84 0.82
N ILE A 85 -8.28 -3.59 0.57
CA ILE A 85 -9.34 -3.84 1.55
C ILE A 85 -9.52 -5.34 1.82
N LYS A 86 -9.14 -6.18 0.87
CA LYS A 86 -9.34 -7.64 0.87
C LYS A 86 -8.04 -8.44 0.99
N THR A 87 -6.92 -7.79 1.26
CA THR A 87 -5.58 -8.42 1.25
C THR A 87 -5.54 -9.68 2.13
N ARG A 88 -6.12 -9.63 3.34
CA ARG A 88 -6.21 -10.82 4.22
C ARG A 88 -7.08 -11.94 3.62
N GLN A 89 -8.17 -11.59 2.96
CA GLN A 89 -9.01 -12.57 2.25
C GLN A 89 -8.24 -13.18 1.06
N MET A 90 -7.43 -12.38 0.37
CA MET A 90 -6.60 -12.86 -0.74
C MET A 90 -5.55 -13.85 -0.26
N LEU A 91 -4.89 -13.56 0.86
CA LEU A 91 -3.96 -14.47 1.49
C LEU A 91 -4.64 -15.79 1.87
N ASN A 92 -5.74 -15.74 2.60
CA ASN A 92 -6.46 -16.91 3.07
C ASN A 92 -7.01 -17.80 1.94
N LYS A 93 -7.23 -17.22 0.76
CA LYS A 93 -7.70 -17.92 -0.45
C LYS A 93 -6.56 -18.36 -1.38
N GLY A 94 -5.29 -18.15 -0.99
CA GLY A 94 -4.12 -18.53 -1.79
C GLY A 94 -3.89 -17.65 -3.03
N TYR A 95 -4.49 -16.47 -3.11
CA TYR A 95 -4.22 -15.51 -4.20
C TYR A 95 -2.90 -14.76 -4.02
N ILE A 96 -2.36 -14.74 -2.80
CA ILE A 96 -1.05 -14.21 -2.48
C ILE A 96 -0.18 -15.41 -2.11
N GLN A 97 0.92 -15.58 -2.83
CA GLN A 97 1.93 -16.58 -2.56
C GLN A 97 3.27 -15.88 -2.41
N PHE A 98 4.02 -16.27 -1.40
CA PHE A 98 5.37 -15.76 -1.15
C PHE A 98 6.38 -16.86 -1.42
N GLU A 99 7.36 -16.55 -2.23
CA GLU A 99 8.52 -17.41 -2.46
C GLU A 99 9.72 -16.89 -1.67
N GLY A 100 10.60 -17.80 -1.26
CA GLY A 100 11.82 -17.44 -0.55
C GLY A 100 11.63 -16.98 0.89
N LEU A 101 10.52 -17.31 1.56
CA LEU A 101 10.26 -16.90 2.96
C LEU A 101 11.37 -17.34 3.93
N HIS A 102 12.11 -18.42 3.63
CA HIS A 102 13.25 -18.88 4.42
C HIS A 102 14.34 -17.79 4.56
N HIS A 103 14.52 -16.93 3.57
CA HIS A 103 15.45 -15.81 3.68
C HIS A 103 15.09 -14.82 4.79
N LEU A 104 13.83 -14.76 5.21
CA LEU A 104 13.40 -13.91 6.32
C LEU A 104 13.52 -14.60 7.67
N THR A 105 13.38 -15.95 7.70
CA THR A 105 13.39 -16.73 8.93
C THR A 105 14.78 -17.15 9.37
N ASP A 106 15.74 -17.19 8.45
CA ASP A 106 17.10 -17.64 8.70
C ASP A 106 18.03 -16.54 9.26
N HIS A 107 17.49 -15.34 9.50
CA HIS A 107 18.23 -14.18 10.00
C HIS A 107 17.57 -13.56 11.22
N ASP A 108 18.37 -12.99 12.13
CA ASP A 108 17.90 -12.35 13.37
C ASP A 108 17.23 -10.98 13.15
N GLY A 109 17.06 -10.55 11.92
CA GLY A 109 16.42 -9.32 11.53
C GLY A 109 16.91 -8.79 10.19
N GLY A 110 16.17 -7.83 9.62
CA GLY A 110 16.53 -7.24 8.33
C GLY A 110 15.51 -6.25 7.81
N PHE A 111 15.80 -5.70 6.65
CA PHE A 111 14.89 -4.83 5.92
C PHE A 111 14.29 -5.57 4.73
N VAL A 112 12.97 -5.48 4.59
CA VAL A 112 12.29 -5.85 3.35
C VAL A 112 12.11 -4.59 2.52
N ILE A 113 12.74 -4.56 1.36
CA ILE A 113 12.64 -3.46 0.41
C ILE A 113 11.77 -3.94 -0.76
N GLY A 114 10.75 -3.17 -1.08
CA GLY A 114 9.84 -3.43 -2.19
C GLY A 114 9.67 -2.22 -3.09
N ALA A 115 9.26 -2.46 -4.33
CA ALA A 115 8.84 -1.42 -5.25
C ALA A 115 7.31 -1.35 -5.35
N HIS A 116 6.77 -0.20 -5.80
CA HIS A 116 5.35 -0.04 -6.06
C HIS A 116 4.97 -0.69 -7.41
N LEU A 117 5.17 -2.01 -7.50
CA LEU A 117 4.83 -2.83 -8.65
C LEU A 117 3.64 -3.72 -8.34
N GLY A 118 2.73 -3.86 -9.29
CA GLY A 118 1.51 -4.66 -9.09
C GLY A 118 0.74 -4.24 -7.85
N ASN A 119 0.37 -5.22 -7.02
CA ASN A 119 -0.23 -4.98 -5.71
C ASN A 119 0.84 -5.03 -4.60
N TRP A 120 1.57 -3.92 -4.41
CA TRP A 120 2.63 -3.79 -3.39
C TRP A 120 2.11 -3.94 -1.95
N GLU A 121 0.80 -3.77 -1.72
CA GLU A 121 0.18 -3.93 -0.39
C GLU A 121 0.22 -5.37 0.11
N ALA A 122 0.42 -6.35 -0.79
CA ALA A 122 0.62 -7.73 -0.43
C ALA A 122 1.81 -7.94 0.52
N LEU A 123 2.83 -7.07 0.45
CA LEU A 123 3.99 -7.12 1.36
C LEU A 123 3.59 -6.98 2.84
N SER A 124 2.48 -6.30 3.14
CA SER A 124 1.95 -6.19 4.50
C SER A 124 1.54 -7.53 5.11
N MET A 125 1.39 -8.57 4.28
CA MET A 125 1.01 -9.92 4.71
C MET A 125 2.22 -10.82 5.02
N LEU A 126 3.46 -10.34 4.90
CA LEU A 126 4.65 -11.12 5.25
C LEU A 126 4.65 -11.55 6.72
N GLY A 127 4.33 -10.66 7.65
CA GLY A 127 4.23 -10.99 9.07
C GLY A 127 3.29 -12.16 9.34
N PRO A 128 2.02 -12.11 8.88
CA PRO A 128 1.08 -13.23 9.02
C PRO A 128 1.51 -14.55 8.35
N CYS A 129 2.42 -14.51 7.39
CA CYS A 129 2.92 -15.69 6.68
C CYS A 129 4.16 -16.31 7.31
N THR A 130 4.78 -15.60 8.24
CA THR A 130 6.01 -16.02 8.91
C THR A 130 5.83 -15.91 10.42
N SER A 131 6.69 -16.59 11.19
CA SER A 131 6.79 -16.38 12.65
C SER A 131 7.61 -15.13 13.01
N VAL A 132 8.09 -14.39 12.00
CA VAL A 132 8.96 -13.23 12.20
C VAL A 132 8.12 -12.01 12.58
N LYS A 133 8.49 -11.35 13.67
CA LYS A 133 7.88 -10.09 14.08
C LYS A 133 8.21 -9.00 13.06
N THR A 134 7.18 -8.40 12.46
CA THR A 134 7.35 -7.40 11.42
C THR A 134 6.99 -5.99 11.90
N GLY A 135 7.73 -5.00 11.42
CA GLY A 135 7.45 -3.58 11.63
C GLY A 135 7.18 -2.86 10.31
N LEU A 136 6.11 -2.09 10.24
CA LEU A 136 5.74 -1.30 9.07
C LEU A 136 5.92 0.18 9.34
N ILE A 137 6.70 0.86 8.51
CA ILE A 137 6.83 2.32 8.55
C ILE A 137 5.87 2.90 7.53
N TYR A 138 4.95 3.74 7.97
CA TYR A 138 3.96 4.34 7.09
C TYR A 138 3.85 5.86 7.31
N ARG A 139 3.34 6.55 6.31
CA ARG A 139 2.97 7.96 6.42
C ARG A 139 1.47 8.05 6.75
N PRO A 140 1.09 8.66 7.90
CA PRO A 140 -0.31 8.86 8.22
C PRO A 140 -1.00 9.75 7.18
N LEU A 141 -2.25 9.46 6.91
CA LEU A 141 -3.06 10.27 6.01
C LEU A 141 -3.41 11.61 6.67
N ASN A 142 -3.52 12.67 5.86
CA ASN A 142 -3.80 14.01 6.37
C ASN A 142 -5.13 14.11 7.12
N ASN A 143 -6.14 13.36 6.67
CA ASN A 143 -7.44 13.26 7.35
C ASN A 143 -7.36 12.20 8.46
N PRO A 144 -7.47 12.59 9.75
CA PRO A 144 -7.32 11.65 10.87
C PRO A 144 -8.45 10.62 10.95
N TYR A 145 -9.66 10.95 10.47
CA TYR A 145 -10.78 10.00 10.43
C TYR A 145 -10.53 8.91 9.40
N VAL A 146 -10.05 9.29 8.22
CA VAL A 146 -9.64 8.34 7.17
C VAL A 146 -8.45 7.51 7.64
N SER A 147 -7.44 8.14 8.25
CA SER A 147 -6.27 7.44 8.80
C SER A 147 -6.69 6.35 9.81
N ARG A 148 -7.62 6.68 10.73
CA ARG A 148 -8.12 5.72 11.72
C ARG A 148 -8.92 4.58 11.08
N LEU A 149 -9.72 4.88 10.06
CA LEU A 149 -10.51 3.89 9.33
C LEU A 149 -9.59 2.90 8.62
N MET A 150 -8.53 3.39 7.97
CA MET A 150 -7.55 2.57 7.26
C MET A 150 -6.73 1.71 8.22
N LYS A 151 -6.21 2.27 9.32
CA LYS A 151 -5.46 1.52 10.34
C LYS A 151 -6.22 0.28 10.84
N ARG A 152 -7.51 0.39 11.09
CA ARG A 152 -8.32 -0.72 11.60
C ARG A 152 -8.49 -1.90 10.64
N ARG A 153 -8.33 -1.66 9.34
CA ARG A 153 -8.63 -2.67 8.31
C ARG A 153 -7.40 -3.28 7.67
N THR A 154 -6.29 -2.55 7.67
CA THR A 154 -5.13 -2.86 6.83
C THR A 154 -4.08 -3.68 7.54
N TYR A 155 -3.91 -3.45 8.84
CA TYR A 155 -2.78 -4.01 9.54
C TYR A 155 -3.22 -5.22 10.34
N SER A 156 -2.47 -6.32 10.19
CA SER A 156 -2.67 -7.49 11.04
C SER A 156 -2.33 -7.12 12.49
N ALA A 157 -2.96 -7.80 13.44
CA ALA A 157 -2.64 -7.63 14.86
C ALA A 157 -1.17 -7.98 15.20
N ASP A 158 -0.48 -8.61 14.26
CA ASP A 158 0.87 -9.17 14.45
C ASP A 158 1.99 -8.25 13.91
N ALA A 159 1.66 -7.07 13.37
CA ALA A 159 2.66 -6.12 12.87
C ALA A 159 2.69 -4.84 13.72
N ASP A 160 3.89 -4.45 14.15
CA ASP A 160 4.11 -3.14 14.77
C ASP A 160 4.07 -2.03 13.70
N ILE A 161 3.35 -0.95 13.97
CA ILE A 161 3.13 0.13 13.02
C ILE A 161 3.80 1.40 13.51
N TYR A 162 4.74 1.91 12.73
CA TYR A 162 5.51 3.10 13.04
C TYR A 162 5.17 4.24 12.09
N GLU A 163 4.77 5.38 12.65
CA GLU A 163 4.56 6.58 11.85
C GLU A 163 5.89 7.16 11.39
N LYS A 164 5.98 7.54 10.11
CA LYS A 164 7.17 8.14 9.53
C LYS A 164 7.65 9.33 10.37
N GLY A 165 8.91 9.28 10.84
CA GLY A 165 9.54 10.35 11.59
C GLY A 165 10.76 9.87 12.38
N ARG A 166 11.48 10.81 13.01
CA ARG A 166 12.69 10.49 13.79
C ARG A 166 12.43 9.49 14.92
N GLN A 167 11.29 9.60 15.58
CA GLN A 167 10.92 8.68 16.67
C GLN A 167 10.68 7.26 16.18
N ALA A 168 10.07 7.10 15.00
CA ALA A 168 9.88 5.80 14.38
C ALA A 168 11.22 5.16 13.98
N ALA A 169 12.13 5.93 13.40
CA ALA A 169 13.45 5.43 13.05
C ALA A 169 14.21 4.95 14.29
N ILE A 170 14.15 5.70 15.39
CA ILE A 170 14.76 5.34 16.68
C ILE A 170 14.07 4.08 17.23
N ALA A 171 12.75 4.03 17.32
CA ALA A 171 12.02 2.88 17.84
C ALA A 171 12.34 1.61 17.05
N VAL A 172 12.32 1.68 15.69
CA VAL A 172 12.67 0.54 14.83
C VAL A 172 14.11 0.10 15.06
N SER A 173 15.07 1.03 15.15
CA SER A 173 16.47 0.66 15.36
C SER A 173 16.72 -0.03 16.70
N TYR A 174 15.98 0.33 17.75
CA TYR A 174 16.13 -0.30 19.07
C TYR A 174 15.33 -1.59 19.26
N THR A 175 14.21 -1.74 18.55
CA THR A 175 13.30 -2.87 18.77
C THR A 175 13.43 -3.96 17.69
N HIS A 176 13.87 -3.62 16.49
CA HIS A 176 13.93 -4.55 15.34
C HIS A 176 15.32 -4.65 14.72
N LEU A 177 16.21 -3.70 15.01
CA LEU A 177 17.58 -3.72 14.53
C LEU A 177 18.49 -3.67 15.76
N THR A 178 18.94 -4.80 16.25
CA THR A 178 20.12 -4.87 17.11
C THR A 178 21.34 -4.54 16.25
N LEU A 179 21.65 -3.24 16.14
CA LEU A 179 22.95 -2.86 15.60
C LEU A 179 23.99 -3.43 16.56
N PRO A 180 25.00 -4.20 16.06
CA PRO A 180 26.08 -4.64 16.90
C PRO A 180 26.80 -3.40 17.44
N THR A 181 26.63 -3.12 18.73
CA THR A 181 27.25 -1.98 19.42
C THR A 181 28.73 -2.22 19.74
N THR A 182 29.37 -3.20 19.13
CA THR A 182 30.80 -3.47 19.27
C THR A 182 31.55 -3.15 18.00
N VAL A 183 31.78 -1.86 17.77
CA VAL A 183 33.01 -1.48 17.08
C VAL A 183 34.13 -1.57 18.12
N ARG A 184 34.83 -2.68 18.16
CA ARG A 184 36.15 -2.72 18.79
C ARG A 184 37.11 -2.05 17.82
N VAL A 185 37.62 -0.89 18.23
CA VAL A 185 38.81 -0.26 17.67
C VAL A 185 40.02 -1.13 18.01
#